data_1db350d16878a237696ed4dda7b92655
#
_entry.id   1db350d16878a237696ed4dda7b92655
#
_cell.length_a   1.000
_cell.length_b   1.000
_cell.length_c   1.000
_cell.angle_alpha   90.00
_cell.angle_beta   90.00
_cell.angle_gamma   90.00
#
_symmetry.space_group_name_H-M   'P 1'
#
loop_
_entity.id
_entity.type
_entity.pdbx_description
1 polymer ?
#
loop_
_entity_poly.entity_id
_entity_poly.type
_entity_poly.pdbx_seq_one_letter_code
_entity_poly.pdbx_strand_id
1 'polypeptide(L)'
;MRTARFSNPPGLCYVLRVPRPNAIQLGDEISIPILYEDRSVLVIDKPAGWMLVPYNWDKTGRNLQLALSSSILGGEFWARSRNLKFLKYVHRLDAETTGALLFSKSPGALKTYSEMFESRRMSKRYLAVVRGNPKRQEWTCDARLGPDPNLHGRHRTDAQGKDAETHFKVLEQKNGLALIEARPVTGRTHQIRLHLAHAGLPIVGDTMYGAPEDRTRKTALMGLRAIGLEYQDPFLRKRVKIEAPSKEFIEQFFLVS
;
A
#
# COMPACT_ATOMS: atom_id res chain seq x y z
N MET A 1 -37.96 -60.95 -0.73
CA MET A 1 -37.40 -59.57 -0.78
C MET A 1 -36.24 -59.49 0.20
N ARG A 2 -35.00 -59.47 -0.32
CA ARG A 2 -33.78 -59.38 0.50
C ARG A 2 -33.34 -57.92 0.50
N THR A 3 -33.38 -57.26 1.67
CA THR A 3 -32.86 -55.94 1.88
C THR A 3 -31.30 -56.00 1.91
N ALA A 4 -30.66 -55.39 0.92
CA ALA A 4 -29.21 -55.21 0.90
C ALA A 4 -28.85 -54.09 1.91
N ARG A 5 -28.09 -54.45 2.94
CA ARG A 5 -27.42 -53.47 3.83
C ARG A 5 -26.15 -53.04 3.14
N PHE A 6 -26.07 -51.76 2.71
CA PHE A 6 -24.82 -51.13 2.34
C PHE A 6 -24.08 -50.76 3.62
N SER A 7 -22.99 -51.46 3.92
CA SER A 7 -22.05 -51.06 4.95
C SER A 7 -21.09 -50.03 4.39
N ASN A 8 -21.15 -48.80 4.93
CA ASN A 8 -20.13 -47.78 4.67
C ASN A 8 -18.80 -48.22 5.27
N PRO A 9 -17.67 -48.08 4.56
CA PRO A 9 -16.35 -48.38 5.14
C PRO A 9 -16.02 -47.32 6.22
N PRO A 10 -15.38 -47.74 7.33
CA PRO A 10 -15.00 -46.81 8.40
C PRO A 10 -13.81 -45.93 7.95
N GLY A 11 -13.94 -44.62 8.12
CA GLY A 11 -12.78 -43.74 8.33
C GLY A 11 -12.26 -42.91 7.18
N LEU A 12 -13.11 -42.36 6.28
CA LEU A 12 -12.69 -41.17 5.51
C LEU A 12 -13.37 -39.91 6.07
N CYS A 13 -12.67 -39.32 7.01
CA CYS A 13 -13.04 -37.94 7.43
C CYS A 13 -12.59 -36.98 6.31
N TYR A 14 -13.50 -36.66 5.41
CA TYR A 14 -13.28 -35.56 4.46
C TYR A 14 -13.21 -34.26 5.25
N VAL A 15 -12.01 -33.85 5.60
CA VAL A 15 -11.80 -32.47 6.04
C VAL A 15 -12.04 -31.58 4.80
N LEU A 16 -13.26 -31.11 4.66
CA LEU A 16 -13.57 -30.05 3.71
C LEU A 16 -12.71 -28.85 4.09
N ARG A 17 -11.58 -28.67 3.40
CA ARG A 17 -10.77 -27.46 3.53
C ARG A 17 -11.61 -26.33 2.93
N VAL A 18 -12.27 -25.57 3.79
CA VAL A 18 -12.88 -24.32 3.37
C VAL A 18 -11.78 -23.44 2.77
N PRO A 19 -11.93 -22.99 1.51
CA PRO A 19 -10.92 -22.14 0.90
C PRO A 19 -10.68 -20.91 1.76
N ARG A 20 -9.42 -20.49 1.87
CA ARG A 20 -9.09 -19.23 2.55
C ARG A 20 -9.67 -18.06 1.75
N PRO A 21 -10.33 -17.09 2.41
CA PRO A 21 -10.86 -15.92 1.69
C PRO A 21 -9.72 -15.12 1.05
N ASN A 22 -9.96 -14.61 -0.15
CA ASN A 22 -9.02 -13.76 -0.89
C ASN A 22 -9.03 -12.31 -0.42
N ALA A 23 -9.81 -12.00 0.60
CA ALA A 23 -9.93 -10.67 1.15
C ALA A 23 -10.01 -10.71 2.68
N ILE A 24 -9.62 -9.62 3.31
CA ILE A 24 -9.82 -9.33 4.72
C ILE A 24 -11.17 -8.61 4.85
N GLN A 25 -12.07 -9.15 5.64
CA GLN A 25 -13.31 -8.48 6.01
C GLN A 25 -13.07 -7.72 7.32
N LEU A 26 -13.38 -6.43 7.34
CA LEU A 26 -13.38 -5.58 8.53
C LEU A 26 -14.80 -5.06 8.75
N GLY A 27 -15.56 -5.75 9.63
CA GLY A 27 -16.99 -5.56 9.74
C GLY A 27 -17.73 -5.97 8.45
N ASP A 28 -18.96 -5.49 8.29
CA ASP A 28 -19.82 -5.86 7.17
C ASP A 28 -19.56 -5.06 5.89
N GLU A 29 -18.88 -3.92 6.01
CA GLU A 29 -18.79 -2.95 4.90
C GLU A 29 -17.44 -2.95 4.17
N ILE A 30 -16.35 -3.47 4.76
CA ILE A 30 -15.01 -3.26 4.24
C ILE A 30 -14.36 -4.58 3.88
N SER A 31 -14.13 -4.77 2.58
CA SER A 31 -13.41 -5.90 2.02
C SER A 31 -12.08 -5.42 1.44
N ILE A 32 -10.96 -5.89 2.00
CA ILE A 32 -9.61 -5.52 1.57
C ILE A 32 -8.97 -6.70 0.85
N PRO A 33 -8.71 -6.61 -0.46
CA PRO A 33 -8.12 -7.70 -1.23
C PRO A 33 -6.72 -8.09 -0.72
N ILE A 34 -6.44 -9.39 -0.70
CA ILE A 34 -5.12 -9.94 -0.45
C ILE A 34 -4.44 -10.16 -1.79
N LEU A 35 -3.36 -9.42 -2.06
CA LEU A 35 -2.60 -9.45 -3.31
C LEU A 35 -1.59 -10.60 -3.35
N TYR A 36 -1.00 -10.93 -2.20
CA TYR A 36 0.00 -11.97 -2.07
C TYR A 36 0.05 -12.51 -0.65
N GLU A 37 0.33 -13.78 -0.51
CA GLU A 37 0.53 -14.40 0.79
C GLU A 37 1.52 -15.57 0.68
N ASP A 38 2.46 -15.64 1.62
CA ASP A 38 3.29 -16.80 1.86
C ASP A 38 3.38 -17.11 3.37
N ARG A 39 4.38 -17.92 3.76
CA ARG A 39 4.59 -18.27 5.17
C ARG A 39 4.95 -17.05 6.04
N SER A 40 5.67 -16.09 5.50
CA SER A 40 6.32 -14.98 6.22
C SER A 40 5.57 -13.67 6.12
N VAL A 41 4.90 -13.43 4.99
CA VAL A 41 4.27 -12.15 4.69
C VAL A 41 2.85 -12.30 4.16
N LEU A 42 2.11 -11.20 4.25
CA LEU A 42 0.81 -10.98 3.63
C LEU A 42 0.81 -9.57 3.04
N VAL A 43 0.42 -9.44 1.78
CA VAL A 43 0.31 -8.14 1.09
C VAL A 43 -1.14 -7.88 0.73
N ILE A 44 -1.61 -6.71 1.09
CA ILE A 44 -2.99 -6.28 0.82
C ILE A 44 -3.05 -5.14 -0.16
N ASP A 45 -4.20 -4.94 -0.78
CA ASP A 45 -4.54 -3.72 -1.51
C ASP A 45 -5.12 -2.70 -0.53
N LYS A 46 -4.28 -1.85 0.03
CA LYS A 46 -4.70 -0.87 1.03
C LYS A 46 -5.69 0.13 0.43
N PRO A 47 -6.90 0.28 0.99
CA PRO A 47 -7.84 1.31 0.56
C PRO A 47 -7.41 2.70 1.02
N ALA A 48 -7.96 3.75 0.39
CA ALA A 48 -7.77 5.13 0.78
C ALA A 48 -8.39 5.44 2.16
N GLY A 49 -7.83 6.42 2.85
CA GLY A 49 -8.36 6.92 4.13
C GLY A 49 -8.01 6.07 5.35
N TRP A 50 -7.23 4.99 5.20
CA TRP A 50 -6.79 4.14 6.30
C TRP A 50 -5.35 4.45 6.71
N MET A 51 -5.15 4.82 7.97
CA MET A 51 -3.83 5.09 8.55
C MET A 51 -3.23 3.84 9.19
N LEU A 52 -1.90 3.72 9.15
CA LEU A 52 -1.16 2.67 9.85
C LEU A 52 -0.66 3.16 11.22
N VAL A 53 -0.24 4.41 11.26
CA VAL A 53 0.19 5.10 12.48
C VAL A 53 -0.69 6.33 12.60
N PRO A 54 -1.56 6.40 13.59
CA PRO A 54 -2.44 7.54 13.77
C PRO A 54 -1.62 8.78 14.15
N TYR A 55 -2.02 9.89 13.59
CA TYR A 55 -1.47 11.19 13.91
C TYR A 55 -1.88 11.67 15.31
N ASN A 56 -3.10 11.30 15.72
CA ASN A 56 -3.64 11.48 17.05
C ASN A 56 -4.49 10.25 17.38
N TRP A 57 -4.15 9.56 18.45
CA TRP A 57 -4.80 8.31 18.87
C TRP A 57 -6.28 8.49 19.19
N ASP A 58 -6.67 9.67 19.68
CA ASP A 58 -8.04 9.94 20.13
C ASP A 58 -9.02 10.25 18.98
N LYS A 59 -8.53 10.56 17.79
CA LYS A 59 -9.35 11.03 16.66
C LYS A 59 -9.37 10.12 15.44
N THR A 60 -8.72 8.94 15.49
CA THR A 60 -8.51 8.13 14.30
C THR A 60 -9.40 6.91 14.28
N GLY A 61 -10.62 7.05 13.79
CA GLY A 61 -11.55 5.93 13.59
C GLY A 61 -11.13 4.92 12.51
N ARG A 62 -10.10 5.27 11.67
CA ARG A 62 -9.62 4.41 10.58
C ARG A 62 -8.15 4.05 10.75
N ASN A 63 -7.83 3.37 11.84
CA ASN A 63 -6.49 2.80 12.09
C ASN A 63 -6.45 1.36 11.59
N LEU A 64 -5.79 1.13 10.45
CA LEU A 64 -5.73 -0.17 9.80
C LEU A 64 -5.02 -1.22 10.66
N GLN A 65 -3.89 -0.86 11.28
CA GLN A 65 -3.15 -1.81 12.14
C GLN A 65 -4.00 -2.24 13.34
N LEU A 66 -4.70 -1.32 13.97
CA LEU A 66 -5.59 -1.63 15.09
C LEU A 66 -6.76 -2.51 14.64
N ALA A 67 -7.42 -2.17 13.53
CA ALA A 67 -8.53 -2.93 12.99
C ALA A 67 -8.11 -4.38 12.66
N LEU A 68 -6.96 -4.58 12.01
CA LEU A 68 -6.42 -5.91 11.72
C LEU A 68 -6.08 -6.68 12.99
N SER A 69 -5.50 -6.02 13.99
CA SER A 69 -5.15 -6.67 15.26
C SER A 69 -6.40 -7.08 16.03
N SER A 70 -7.41 -6.23 16.09
CA SER A 70 -8.71 -6.53 16.73
C SER A 70 -9.44 -7.67 16.03
N SER A 71 -9.41 -7.70 14.69
CA SER A 71 -10.00 -8.76 13.87
C SER A 71 -9.32 -10.13 14.10
N ILE A 72 -7.99 -10.15 14.28
CA ILE A 72 -7.23 -11.35 14.65
C ILE A 72 -7.61 -11.82 16.05
N LEU A 73 -7.67 -10.91 17.02
CA LEU A 73 -8.03 -11.22 18.41
C LEU A 73 -9.49 -11.71 18.49
N GLY A 74 -10.40 -11.12 17.72
CA GLY A 74 -11.79 -11.53 17.61
C GLY A 74 -12.00 -12.88 16.90
N GLY A 75 -10.93 -13.47 16.35
CA GLY A 75 -11.00 -14.76 15.68
C GLY A 75 -11.78 -14.74 14.36
N GLU A 76 -11.78 -13.61 13.67
CA GLU A 76 -12.42 -13.46 12.37
C GLU A 76 -11.98 -14.55 11.39
N PHE A 77 -12.88 -15.00 10.53
CA PHE A 77 -12.66 -16.17 9.68
C PHE A 77 -11.42 -16.04 8.79
N TRP A 78 -11.17 -14.85 8.23
CA TRP A 78 -9.99 -14.60 7.38
C TRP A 78 -8.67 -14.82 8.13
N ALA A 79 -8.61 -14.47 9.42
CA ALA A 79 -7.42 -14.64 10.27
C ALA A 79 -7.32 -16.07 10.82
N ARG A 80 -8.45 -16.62 11.31
CA ARG A 80 -8.53 -17.97 11.88
C ARG A 80 -8.19 -19.04 10.85
N SER A 81 -8.68 -18.92 9.61
CA SER A 81 -8.38 -19.86 8.51
C SER A 81 -6.90 -19.91 8.13
N ARG A 82 -6.13 -18.87 8.54
CA ARG A 82 -4.68 -18.73 8.36
C ARG A 82 -3.87 -19.06 9.61
N ASN A 83 -4.53 -19.33 10.72
CA ASN A 83 -3.92 -19.46 12.04
C ASN A 83 -3.03 -18.24 12.39
N LEU A 84 -3.48 -17.02 12.03
CA LEU A 84 -2.75 -15.79 12.30
C LEU A 84 -2.89 -15.41 13.77
N LYS A 85 -1.73 -15.19 14.41
CA LYS A 85 -1.61 -14.64 15.77
C LYS A 85 -0.85 -13.32 15.80
N PHE A 86 -0.20 -12.98 14.71
CA PHE A 86 0.61 -11.78 14.54
C PHE A 86 0.50 -11.29 13.11
N LEU A 87 0.25 -9.99 12.97
CA LEU A 87 0.29 -9.31 11.68
C LEU A 87 0.71 -7.85 11.92
N LYS A 88 1.86 -7.44 11.39
CA LYS A 88 2.41 -6.09 11.58
C LYS A 88 2.90 -5.55 10.26
N TYR A 89 2.56 -4.28 9.95
CA TYR A 89 3.08 -3.62 8.75
C TYR A 89 4.61 -3.55 8.79
N VAL A 90 5.23 -3.76 7.65
CA VAL A 90 6.70 -3.69 7.49
C VAL A 90 7.13 -2.30 7.05
N HIS A 91 6.35 -1.68 6.18
CA HIS A 91 6.52 -0.32 5.71
C HIS A 91 5.18 0.42 5.78
N ARG A 92 5.19 1.70 5.47
CA ARG A 92 3.99 2.54 5.56
C ARG A 92 3.65 3.18 4.22
N LEU A 93 2.36 3.35 4.01
CA LEU A 93 1.76 4.23 3.01
C LEU A 93 1.03 5.35 3.73
N ASP A 94 0.92 6.52 3.11
CA ASP A 94 0.08 7.60 3.62
C ASP A 94 -1.39 7.17 3.66
N ALA A 95 -2.22 7.84 4.45
CA ALA A 95 -3.62 7.47 4.60
C ALA A 95 -4.34 7.41 3.24
N GLU A 96 -4.13 8.41 2.41
CA GLU A 96 -4.77 8.59 1.11
C GLU A 96 -4.15 7.71 0.01
N THR A 97 -2.89 7.27 0.18
CA THR A 97 -2.22 6.38 -0.79
C THR A 97 -2.83 4.99 -0.76
N THR A 98 -3.23 4.49 -1.91
CA THR A 98 -3.78 3.14 -2.09
C THR A 98 -2.73 2.14 -2.58
N GLY A 99 -3.05 0.85 -2.57
CA GLY A 99 -2.23 -0.18 -3.22
C GLY A 99 -1.43 -1.08 -2.30
N ALA A 100 -0.39 -1.70 -2.83
CA ALA A 100 0.35 -2.79 -2.20
C ALA A 100 1.01 -2.38 -0.88
N LEU A 101 0.56 -2.99 0.20
CA LEU A 101 1.07 -2.80 1.56
C LEU A 101 1.46 -4.14 2.17
N LEU A 102 2.72 -4.29 2.55
CA LEU A 102 3.29 -5.53 3.06
C LEU A 102 3.23 -5.60 4.59
N PHE A 103 2.70 -6.71 5.07
CA PHE A 103 2.68 -7.09 6.48
C PHE A 103 3.53 -8.33 6.71
N SER A 104 4.13 -8.41 7.87
CA SER A 104 4.82 -9.60 8.37
C SER A 104 3.91 -10.42 9.27
N LYS A 105 4.03 -11.75 9.17
CA LYS A 105 3.26 -12.73 9.94
C LYS A 105 3.97 -13.21 11.20
N SER A 106 5.18 -12.72 11.48
CA SER A 106 5.94 -13.03 12.70
C SER A 106 6.92 -11.90 13.08
N PRO A 107 7.32 -11.78 14.35
CA PRO A 107 8.33 -10.80 14.77
C PRO A 107 9.69 -10.98 14.08
N GLY A 108 10.15 -12.22 13.88
CA GLY A 108 11.41 -12.49 13.20
C GLY A 108 11.38 -12.05 11.74
N ALA A 109 10.31 -12.38 11.01
CA ALA A 109 10.13 -11.91 9.65
C ALA A 109 10.00 -10.38 9.59
N LEU A 110 9.31 -9.74 10.56
CA LEU A 110 9.21 -8.28 10.64
C LEU A 110 10.59 -7.62 10.65
N LYS A 111 11.49 -8.08 11.52
CA LYS A 111 12.86 -7.56 11.59
C LYS A 111 13.57 -7.68 10.24
N THR A 112 13.58 -8.88 9.66
CA THR A 112 14.26 -9.16 8.39
C THR A 112 13.75 -8.31 7.23
N TYR A 113 12.42 -8.22 7.06
CA TYR A 113 11.85 -7.41 5.98
C TYR A 113 11.99 -5.91 6.21
N SER A 114 11.96 -5.43 7.47
CA SER A 114 12.26 -4.02 7.79
C SER A 114 13.69 -3.64 7.40
N GLU A 115 14.67 -4.49 7.73
CA GLU A 115 16.06 -4.31 7.31
C GLU A 115 16.23 -4.28 5.78
N MET A 116 15.38 -5.04 5.04
CA MET A 116 15.38 -4.99 3.57
C MET A 116 14.87 -3.66 3.02
N PHE A 117 13.86 -3.05 3.66
CA PHE A 117 13.42 -1.69 3.31
C PHE A 117 14.47 -0.65 3.62
N GLU A 118 15.08 -0.71 4.80
CA GLU A 118 16.14 0.21 5.24
C GLU A 118 17.38 0.13 4.35
N SER A 119 17.78 -1.09 3.97
CA SER A 119 18.93 -1.35 3.08
C SER A 119 18.61 -1.22 1.58
N ARG A 120 17.42 -0.70 1.22
CA ARG A 120 16.98 -0.46 -0.17
C ARG A 120 16.94 -1.73 -1.05
N ARG A 121 16.82 -2.91 -0.45
CA ARG A 121 16.69 -4.20 -1.14
C ARG A 121 15.25 -4.51 -1.57
N MET A 122 14.31 -3.60 -1.29
CA MET A 122 12.92 -3.65 -1.75
C MET A 122 12.72 -2.64 -2.87
N SER A 123 12.44 -3.12 -4.08
CA SER A 123 12.00 -2.25 -5.17
C SER A 123 10.52 -1.93 -5.04
N LYS A 124 10.18 -0.66 -5.18
CA LYS A 124 8.82 -0.12 -5.03
C LYS A 124 8.44 0.60 -6.31
N ARG A 125 7.22 0.37 -6.79
CA ARG A 125 6.67 1.07 -7.94
C ARG A 125 5.33 1.69 -7.59
N TYR A 126 5.14 2.93 -8.01
CA TYR A 126 3.92 3.69 -7.81
C TYR A 126 3.44 4.26 -9.14
N LEU A 127 2.13 4.47 -9.25
CA LEU A 127 1.54 5.36 -10.25
C LEU A 127 1.11 6.64 -9.55
N ALA A 128 1.41 7.76 -10.19
CA ALA A 128 0.93 9.07 -9.81
C ALA A 128 0.24 9.73 -10.99
N VAL A 129 -0.94 10.30 -10.77
CA VAL A 129 -1.59 11.19 -11.72
C VAL A 129 -1.36 12.62 -11.24
N VAL A 130 -0.70 13.42 -12.07
CA VAL A 130 -0.29 14.78 -11.73
C VAL A 130 -0.94 15.81 -12.65
N ARG A 131 -1.06 17.05 -12.17
CA ARG A 131 -1.43 18.20 -12.98
C ARG A 131 -0.20 18.78 -13.65
N GLY A 132 -0.36 19.17 -14.92
CA GLY A 132 0.69 19.79 -15.73
C GLY A 132 1.32 18.84 -16.74
N ASN A 133 2.24 19.37 -17.52
CA ASN A 133 2.91 18.68 -18.62
C ASN A 133 4.40 18.54 -18.31
N PRO A 134 4.88 17.35 -17.91
CA PRO A 134 6.30 17.10 -17.73
C PRO A 134 7.10 17.41 -18.99
N LYS A 135 8.20 18.17 -18.83
CA LYS A 135 9.09 18.50 -19.97
C LYS A 135 10.06 17.37 -20.33
N ARG A 136 10.27 16.43 -19.42
CA ARG A 136 11.19 15.28 -19.60
C ARG A 136 10.40 13.99 -19.49
N GLN A 137 10.72 13.01 -20.31
CA GLN A 137 10.10 11.68 -20.25
C GLN A 137 10.57 10.89 -19.03
N GLU A 138 11.82 11.08 -18.61
CA GLU A 138 12.39 10.44 -17.42
C GLU A 138 13.30 11.44 -16.68
N TRP A 139 13.26 11.41 -15.36
CA TRP A 139 14.15 12.21 -14.51
C TRP A 139 14.30 11.60 -13.12
N THR A 140 15.31 12.04 -12.40
CA THR A 140 15.52 11.75 -10.98
C THR A 140 15.33 13.03 -10.18
N CYS A 141 14.64 12.94 -9.04
CA CYS A 141 14.60 13.99 -8.03
C CYS A 141 15.30 13.49 -6.76
N ASP A 142 16.32 14.22 -6.33
CA ASP A 142 17.13 13.97 -5.14
C ASP A 142 17.00 15.07 -4.08
N ALA A 143 16.00 15.90 -4.19
CA ALA A 143 15.73 16.96 -3.24
C ALA A 143 15.57 16.40 -1.81
N ARG A 144 16.39 16.88 -0.89
CA ARG A 144 16.36 16.46 0.52
C ARG A 144 15.05 16.89 1.18
N LEU A 145 14.57 16.09 2.13
CA LEU A 145 13.27 16.26 2.76
C LEU A 145 13.41 16.36 4.29
N GLY A 146 12.73 17.35 4.86
CA GLY A 146 12.65 17.57 6.29
C GLY A 146 11.23 17.91 6.77
N PRO A 147 10.99 17.89 8.08
CA PRO A 147 9.72 18.36 8.64
C PRO A 147 9.52 19.85 8.35
N ASP A 148 8.28 20.27 8.14
CA ASP A 148 7.94 21.68 8.06
C ASP A 148 7.89 22.27 9.48
N PRO A 149 8.73 23.26 9.82
CA PRO A 149 8.77 23.80 11.17
C PRO A 149 7.50 24.56 11.56
N ASN A 150 6.72 25.02 10.58
CA ASN A 150 5.53 25.84 10.80
C ASN A 150 4.22 25.04 10.77
N LEU A 151 4.26 23.82 10.20
CA LEU A 151 3.06 23.03 9.97
C LEU A 151 3.27 21.59 10.45
N HIS A 152 2.79 21.31 11.66
CA HIS A 152 2.90 19.98 12.26
C HIS A 152 2.33 18.89 11.32
N GLY A 153 3.10 17.80 11.14
CA GLY A 153 2.76 16.68 10.25
C GLY A 153 3.03 16.91 8.77
N ARG A 154 3.41 18.12 8.37
CA ARG A 154 3.90 18.38 7.01
C ARG A 154 5.40 18.22 6.92
N HIS A 155 5.83 17.94 5.71
CA HIS A 155 7.24 17.92 5.30
C HIS A 155 7.43 18.90 4.15
N ARG A 156 8.68 19.27 3.90
CA ARG A 156 9.06 20.15 2.79
C ARG A 156 10.40 19.68 2.20
N THR A 157 10.73 20.20 1.04
CA THR A 157 12.11 20.17 0.56
C THR A 157 12.96 21.07 1.44
N ASP A 158 14.10 20.54 1.91
CA ASP A 158 14.95 21.21 2.87
C ASP A 158 16.40 20.79 2.65
N ALA A 159 17.29 21.73 2.37
CA ALA A 159 18.71 21.48 2.14
C ALA A 159 19.38 20.79 3.35
N GLN A 160 18.87 21.01 4.57
CA GLN A 160 19.34 20.35 5.80
C GLN A 160 18.54 19.06 6.11
N GLY A 161 17.59 18.69 5.26
CA GLY A 161 16.76 17.51 5.40
C GLY A 161 17.52 16.21 5.16
N LYS A 162 16.82 15.09 5.25
CA LYS A 162 17.35 13.76 4.96
C LYS A 162 17.41 13.52 3.45
N ASP A 163 18.41 12.77 3.00
CA ASP A 163 18.52 12.34 1.62
C ASP A 163 17.28 11.59 1.17
N ALA A 164 16.78 11.96 0.00
CA ALA A 164 15.64 11.38 -0.63
C ALA A 164 15.90 11.28 -2.14
N GLU A 165 15.51 10.16 -2.76
CA GLU A 165 15.74 9.94 -4.18
C GLU A 165 14.55 9.19 -4.78
N THR A 166 14.02 9.71 -5.89
CA THR A 166 12.92 9.10 -6.65
C THR A 166 13.19 9.22 -8.15
N HIS A 167 13.11 8.10 -8.86
CA HIS A 167 13.12 8.07 -10.31
C HIS A 167 11.69 8.16 -10.83
N PHE A 168 11.48 8.99 -11.85
CA PHE A 168 10.19 9.22 -12.48
C PHE A 168 10.24 8.90 -13.97
N LYS A 169 9.16 8.30 -14.48
CA LYS A 169 8.96 8.03 -15.90
C LYS A 169 7.53 8.41 -16.28
N VAL A 170 7.40 9.25 -17.29
CA VAL A 170 6.09 9.59 -17.88
C VAL A 170 5.60 8.40 -18.71
N LEU A 171 4.40 7.93 -18.41
CA LEU A 171 3.75 6.86 -19.15
C LEU A 171 2.83 7.42 -20.21
N GLU A 172 2.08 8.47 -19.86
CA GLU A 172 1.12 9.11 -20.76
C GLU A 172 0.86 10.56 -20.33
N GLN A 173 0.52 11.42 -21.29
CA GLN A 173 0.10 12.82 -21.07
C GLN A 173 -1.17 13.11 -21.87
N LYS A 174 -2.17 13.69 -21.21
CA LYS A 174 -3.45 14.02 -21.84
C LYS A 174 -4.17 15.11 -21.04
N ASN A 175 -4.75 16.08 -21.75
CA ASN A 175 -5.64 17.10 -21.14
C ASN A 175 -5.06 17.86 -19.93
N GLY A 176 -3.74 18.17 -19.94
CA GLY A 176 -3.09 18.85 -18.83
C GLY A 176 -2.81 17.97 -17.61
N LEU A 177 -3.00 16.65 -17.75
CA LEU A 177 -2.63 15.64 -16.78
C LEU A 177 -1.49 14.77 -17.33
N ALA A 178 -0.71 14.20 -16.42
CA ALA A 178 0.25 13.16 -16.75
C ALA A 178 0.15 11.96 -15.81
N LEU A 179 0.22 10.78 -16.40
CA LEU A 179 0.38 9.51 -15.68
C LEU A 179 1.87 9.20 -15.57
N ILE A 180 2.37 9.11 -14.35
CA ILE A 180 3.80 8.96 -14.06
C ILE A 180 4.03 7.70 -13.22
N GLU A 181 4.99 6.88 -13.63
CA GLU A 181 5.56 5.84 -12.76
C GLU A 181 6.63 6.48 -11.88
N ALA A 182 6.53 6.27 -10.56
CA ALA A 182 7.51 6.71 -9.58
C ALA A 182 8.17 5.49 -8.90
N ARG A 183 9.50 5.50 -8.87
CA ARG A 183 10.33 4.46 -8.23
C ARG A 183 11.19 5.11 -7.13
N PRO A 184 10.67 5.20 -5.89
CA PRO A 184 11.42 5.78 -4.79
C PRO A 184 12.52 4.83 -4.31
N VAL A 185 13.79 5.28 -4.35
CA VAL A 185 14.95 4.57 -3.82
C VAL A 185 14.93 4.61 -2.28
N THR A 186 14.62 5.76 -1.72
CA THR A 186 14.44 5.98 -0.29
C THR A 186 12.96 5.87 0.12
N GLY A 187 12.63 6.08 1.39
CA GLY A 187 11.26 5.98 1.91
C GLY A 187 10.95 7.09 2.92
N ARG A 188 11.13 8.38 2.54
CA ARG A 188 10.80 9.50 3.44
C ARG A 188 9.30 9.77 3.43
N THR A 189 8.82 10.35 4.52
CA THR A 189 7.42 10.76 4.65
C THR A 189 7.03 11.70 3.51
N HIS A 190 5.92 11.41 2.83
CA HIS A 190 5.38 12.17 1.70
C HIS A 190 6.35 12.34 0.51
N GLN A 191 7.38 11.49 0.38
CA GLN A 191 8.48 11.70 -0.56
C GLN A 191 8.04 11.91 -2.01
N ILE A 192 7.23 11.01 -2.58
CA ILE A 192 6.79 11.11 -3.97
C ILE A 192 5.96 12.39 -4.17
N ARG A 193 5.08 12.69 -3.24
CA ARG A 193 4.21 13.87 -3.25
C ARG A 193 5.03 15.17 -3.30
N LEU A 194 6.02 15.26 -2.41
CA LEU A 194 6.92 16.42 -2.33
C LEU A 194 7.83 16.57 -3.55
N HIS A 195 8.40 15.46 -4.05
CA HIS A 195 9.26 15.49 -5.22
C HIS A 195 8.49 15.91 -6.48
N LEU A 196 7.25 15.44 -6.65
CA LEU A 196 6.40 15.85 -7.76
C LEU A 196 5.94 17.30 -7.62
N ALA A 197 5.54 17.72 -6.43
CA ALA A 197 5.18 19.14 -6.16
C ALA A 197 6.38 20.07 -6.39
N HIS A 198 7.59 19.65 -5.97
CA HIS A 198 8.84 20.39 -6.22
C HIS A 198 9.17 20.52 -7.72
N ALA A 199 8.82 19.51 -8.51
CA ALA A 199 8.95 19.55 -9.97
C ALA A 199 7.85 20.38 -10.67
N GLY A 200 6.93 21.01 -9.94
CA GLY A 200 5.79 21.72 -10.51
C GLY A 200 4.69 20.81 -11.06
N LEU A 201 4.67 19.54 -10.64
CA LEU A 201 3.75 18.50 -11.08
C LEU A 201 2.96 17.95 -9.88
N PRO A 202 2.11 18.75 -9.22
CA PRO A 202 1.39 18.32 -8.03
C PRO A 202 0.42 17.16 -8.35
N ILE A 203 0.31 16.22 -7.41
CA ILE A 203 -0.58 15.05 -7.54
C ILE A 203 -2.04 15.51 -7.46
N VAL A 204 -2.88 15.00 -8.35
CA VAL A 204 -4.34 15.23 -8.36
C VAL A 204 -4.94 14.76 -7.04
N GLY A 205 -5.77 15.61 -6.42
CA GLY A 205 -6.44 15.30 -5.16
C GLY A 205 -5.53 15.32 -3.93
N ASP A 206 -4.27 15.74 -4.04
CA ASP A 206 -3.41 15.93 -2.88
C ASP A 206 -3.80 17.20 -2.13
N THR A 207 -4.53 17.04 -1.03
CA THR A 207 -5.02 18.17 -0.19
C THR A 207 -3.90 18.89 0.56
N MET A 208 -2.71 18.33 0.62
CA MET A 208 -1.59 18.89 1.38
C MET A 208 -0.57 19.61 0.48
N TYR A 209 -0.19 19.00 -0.64
CA TYR A 209 0.84 19.48 -1.57
C TYR A 209 0.32 19.69 -2.99
N GLY A 210 -0.95 19.39 -3.23
CA GLY A 210 -1.61 19.51 -4.53
C GLY A 210 -1.80 20.95 -4.98
N ALA A 211 -2.41 21.12 -6.14
CA ALA A 211 -2.81 22.42 -6.67
C ALA A 211 -3.83 23.11 -5.75
N PRO A 212 -4.00 24.44 -5.83
CA PRO A 212 -4.92 25.18 -4.95
C PRO A 212 -6.34 24.61 -4.93
N GLU A 213 -6.87 24.21 -6.08
CA GLU A 213 -8.19 23.60 -6.22
C GLU A 213 -8.32 22.24 -5.51
N ASP A 214 -7.23 21.48 -5.40
CA ASP A 214 -7.23 20.19 -4.69
C ASP A 214 -7.17 20.39 -3.17
N ARG A 215 -6.50 21.45 -2.70
CA ARG A 215 -6.37 21.78 -1.26
C ARG A 215 -7.68 22.20 -0.61
N THR A 216 -8.64 22.68 -1.38
CA THR A 216 -9.96 23.08 -0.89
C THR A 216 -10.95 21.92 -0.79
N ARG A 217 -10.65 20.76 -1.36
CA ARG A 217 -11.53 19.58 -1.34
C ARG A 217 -11.42 18.85 -0.02
N LYS A 218 -12.55 18.63 0.68
CA LYS A 218 -12.57 17.92 1.98
C LYS A 218 -12.44 16.40 1.85
N THR A 219 -12.71 15.81 0.69
CA THR A 219 -12.81 14.35 0.47
C THR A 219 -12.24 13.93 -0.89
N ALA A 220 -11.16 14.55 -1.33
CA ALA A 220 -10.55 14.17 -2.59
C ALA A 220 -9.79 12.83 -2.43
N LEU A 221 -10.05 11.89 -3.32
CA LEU A 221 -9.18 10.76 -3.51
C LEU A 221 -7.87 11.25 -4.12
N MET A 222 -6.74 10.76 -3.64
CA MET A 222 -5.41 11.16 -4.10
C MET A 222 -4.93 10.26 -5.23
N GLY A 223 -4.49 10.84 -6.33
CA GLY A 223 -3.97 10.16 -7.50
C GLY A 223 -2.57 9.55 -7.27
N LEU A 224 -2.37 8.80 -6.18
CA LEU A 224 -1.14 8.08 -5.85
C LEU A 224 -1.44 6.65 -5.40
N ARG A 225 -0.86 5.67 -6.12
CA ARG A 225 -1.09 4.24 -5.86
C ARG A 225 0.21 3.45 -5.87
N ALA A 226 0.44 2.63 -4.86
CA ALA A 226 1.52 1.65 -4.81
C ALA A 226 1.14 0.44 -5.68
N ILE A 227 1.73 0.34 -6.87
CA ILE A 227 1.38 -0.71 -7.84
C ILE A 227 2.28 -1.93 -7.79
N GLY A 228 3.40 -1.89 -7.09
CA GLY A 228 4.29 -3.04 -7.07
C GLY A 228 5.35 -3.01 -5.99
N LEU A 229 5.65 -4.22 -5.53
CA LEU A 229 6.79 -4.54 -4.68
C LEU A 229 7.58 -5.67 -5.31
N GLU A 230 8.91 -5.56 -5.31
CA GLU A 230 9.78 -6.62 -5.81
C GLU A 230 11.00 -6.77 -4.90
N TYR A 231 11.34 -8.01 -4.58
CA TYR A 231 12.45 -8.35 -3.71
C TYR A 231 12.93 -9.79 -3.92
N GLN A 232 14.15 -10.07 -3.44
CA GLN A 232 14.64 -11.42 -3.25
C GLN A 232 14.19 -11.90 -1.86
N ASP A 233 13.35 -12.95 -1.81
CA ASP A 233 12.88 -13.48 -0.53
C ASP A 233 14.08 -13.92 0.34
N PRO A 234 14.20 -13.42 1.57
CA PRO A 234 15.37 -13.64 2.41
C PRO A 234 15.48 -15.09 2.92
N PHE A 235 14.37 -15.84 2.94
CA PHE A 235 14.30 -17.20 3.45
C PHE A 235 14.35 -18.25 2.33
N LEU A 236 13.64 -18.00 1.23
CA LEU A 236 13.52 -18.95 0.11
C LEU A 236 14.47 -18.61 -1.03
N ARG A 237 15.13 -17.46 -1.02
CA ARG A 237 16.01 -16.93 -2.06
C ARG A 237 15.36 -16.88 -3.45
N LYS A 238 14.04 -16.74 -3.49
CA LYS A 238 13.27 -16.58 -4.71
C LYS A 238 12.98 -15.10 -4.97
N ARG A 239 12.99 -14.70 -6.24
CA ARG A 239 12.50 -13.40 -6.64
C ARG A 239 10.99 -13.37 -6.49
N VAL A 240 10.48 -12.44 -5.70
CA VAL A 240 9.06 -12.21 -5.48
C VAL A 240 8.70 -10.88 -6.14
N LYS A 241 7.71 -10.91 -7.02
CA LYS A 241 7.14 -9.74 -7.67
C LYS A 241 5.65 -9.71 -7.36
N ILE A 242 5.19 -8.64 -6.74
CA ILE A 242 3.81 -8.44 -6.33
C ILE A 242 3.28 -7.23 -7.09
N GLU A 243 2.13 -7.36 -7.71
CA GLU A 243 1.48 -6.30 -8.46
C GLU A 243 0.07 -6.05 -7.92
N ALA A 244 -0.26 -4.77 -7.72
CA ALA A 244 -1.61 -4.34 -7.41
C ALA A 244 -2.33 -3.92 -8.69
N PRO A 245 -3.61 -4.27 -8.88
CA PRO A 245 -4.41 -3.83 -10.02
C PRO A 245 -4.40 -2.30 -10.15
N SER A 246 -4.22 -1.79 -11.36
CA SER A 246 -4.14 -0.34 -11.60
C SER A 246 -5.17 0.19 -12.60
N LYS A 247 -5.94 -0.68 -13.24
CA LYS A 247 -6.91 -0.29 -14.27
C LYS A 247 -7.94 0.73 -13.75
N GLU A 248 -8.65 0.39 -12.69
CA GLU A 248 -9.67 1.26 -12.07
C GLU A 248 -9.08 2.60 -11.59
N PHE A 249 -7.87 2.57 -11.03
CA PHE A 249 -7.15 3.78 -10.63
C PHE A 249 -6.86 4.69 -11.83
N ILE A 250 -6.39 4.14 -12.96
CA ILE A 250 -6.12 4.91 -14.18
C ILE A 250 -7.43 5.46 -14.74
N GLU A 251 -8.48 4.66 -14.81
CA GLU A 251 -9.80 5.09 -15.25
C GLU A 251 -10.33 6.26 -14.42
N GLN A 252 -10.27 6.13 -13.09
CA GLN A 252 -10.78 7.12 -12.15
C GLN A 252 -10.08 8.48 -12.24
N PHE A 253 -8.76 8.50 -12.38
CA PHE A 253 -7.97 9.72 -12.26
C PHE A 253 -7.48 10.28 -13.59
N PHE A 254 -7.40 9.45 -14.63
CA PHE A 254 -6.73 9.84 -15.86
C PHE A 254 -7.63 9.72 -17.12
N LEU A 255 -8.55 8.76 -17.19
CA LEU A 255 -9.38 8.56 -18.38
C LEU A 255 -10.72 9.32 -18.31
N VAL A 256 -11.23 9.64 -17.14
CA VAL A 256 -12.53 10.32 -16.93
C VAL A 256 -12.37 11.85 -16.84
N SER A 257 -11.16 12.37 -17.00
CA SER A 257 -10.84 13.81 -16.89
C SER A 257 -10.84 14.49 -18.23
#